data_2ea9b791ae9f3da8670eb45dff278f4b
#
_entry.id   2ea9b791ae9f3da8670eb45dff278f4b
#
_cell.length_a   1.000
_cell.length_b   1.000
_cell.length_c   1.000
_cell.angle_alpha   90.00
_cell.angle_beta   90.00
_cell.angle_gamma   90.00
#
_symmetry.space_group_name_H-M   'P 1'
#
loop_
_entity.id
_entity.type
_entity.pdbx_description
1 polymer ?
#
loop_
_entity_poly.entity_id
_entity_poly.type
_entity_poly.pdbx_seq_one_letter_code
_entity_poly.pdbx_strand_id
1 'polypeptide(L)'
;GDTIRAAITKVKKQYVYARLVEVIKPSPYRVEPKCPVARPCGGCTLQHVSYEKQLDYKWNKVKNCLSRIGGIEHPEDLMEPIIGMENPWNYRNKAQFPVGRDKDGKVVTGFYAGRTHTIIDTPHCDIQAEGNDTIIKCVRDFLQEYNISTYDEETHTGLMRHILTRVGFTTGEIMVCLIINGTKLPHADVLVERLRQIDGMTSISININQEKTNRILGDTCKILWGQDYITDY
;
A
#
# COMPACT_ATOMS: atom_id res chain seq x y z
N GLY A 1 -11.07 -22.59 5.44
CA GLY A 1 -11.32 -23.83 6.15
C GLY A 1 -11.19 -23.74 7.66
N ASP A 2 -10.99 -22.54 8.26
CA ASP A 2 -11.01 -22.37 9.72
C ASP A 2 -12.38 -22.67 10.31
N THR A 3 -12.42 -23.24 11.50
CA THR A 3 -13.59 -23.19 12.37
C THR A 3 -13.46 -21.98 13.29
N ILE A 4 -14.46 -21.10 13.26
CA ILE A 4 -14.39 -19.78 13.92
C ILE A 4 -15.56 -19.54 14.85
N ARG A 5 -15.36 -18.68 15.85
CA ARG A 5 -16.42 -17.99 16.56
C ARG A 5 -16.56 -16.59 15.98
N ALA A 6 -17.77 -16.22 15.58
CA ALA A 6 -18.06 -14.92 14.98
C ALA A 6 -19.30 -14.29 15.63
N ALA A 7 -19.24 -12.98 15.86
CA ALA A 7 -20.37 -12.20 16.35
C ALA A 7 -21.13 -11.61 15.15
N ILE A 8 -22.41 -11.94 15.02
CA ILE A 8 -23.26 -11.40 13.95
C ILE A 8 -23.50 -9.91 14.23
N THR A 9 -23.19 -9.06 13.26
CA THR A 9 -23.34 -7.60 13.36
C THR A 9 -24.51 -7.07 12.54
N LYS A 10 -24.91 -7.77 11.47
CA LYS A 10 -26.05 -7.37 10.63
C LYS A 10 -26.60 -8.56 9.86
N VAL A 11 -27.91 -8.71 9.88
CA VAL A 11 -28.62 -9.75 9.10
C VAL A 11 -29.23 -9.13 7.84
N LYS A 12 -29.06 -9.79 6.68
CA LYS A 12 -29.71 -9.49 5.41
C LYS A 12 -30.53 -10.70 4.97
N LYS A 13 -31.37 -10.54 3.96
CA LYS A 13 -32.26 -11.61 3.48
C LYS A 13 -31.51 -12.89 3.04
N GLN A 14 -30.34 -12.76 2.42
CA GLN A 14 -29.57 -13.86 1.84
C GLN A 14 -28.21 -14.11 2.51
N TYR A 15 -27.74 -13.20 3.39
CA TYR A 15 -26.44 -13.31 4.07
C TYR A 15 -26.41 -12.49 5.35
N VAL A 16 -25.41 -12.75 6.17
CA VAL A 16 -25.14 -12.00 7.40
C VAL A 16 -23.75 -11.36 7.36
N TYR A 17 -23.61 -10.23 8.02
CA TYR A 17 -22.29 -9.69 8.37
C TYR A 17 -21.94 -10.18 9.77
N ALA A 18 -20.71 -10.58 9.93
CA ALA A 18 -20.21 -11.01 11.23
C ALA A 18 -18.77 -10.51 11.44
N ARG A 19 -18.43 -10.27 12.70
CA ARG A 19 -17.06 -9.94 13.12
C ARG A 19 -16.41 -11.20 13.68
N LEU A 20 -15.22 -11.54 13.19
CA LEU A 20 -14.42 -12.64 13.73
C LEU A 20 -14.09 -12.33 15.21
N VAL A 21 -14.40 -13.26 16.09
CA VAL A 21 -14.04 -13.21 17.52
C VAL A 21 -12.78 -14.01 17.75
N GLU A 22 -12.77 -15.29 17.35
CA GLU A 22 -11.62 -16.16 17.49
C GLU A 22 -11.61 -17.26 16.43
N VAL A 23 -10.42 -17.83 16.16
CA VAL A 23 -10.25 -19.05 15.39
C VAL A 23 -10.16 -20.20 16.37
N ILE A 24 -11.20 -21.05 16.39
CA ILE A 24 -11.30 -22.22 17.31
C ILE A 24 -10.40 -23.34 16.83
N LYS A 25 -10.46 -23.64 15.51
CA LYS A 25 -9.63 -24.64 14.86
C LYS A 25 -9.09 -24.06 13.57
N PRO A 26 -7.78 -23.82 13.49
CA PRO A 26 -7.18 -23.31 12.26
C PRO A 26 -7.25 -24.33 11.12
N SER A 27 -7.39 -23.84 9.91
CA SER A 27 -7.20 -24.61 8.68
C SER A 27 -5.74 -25.10 8.59
N PRO A 28 -5.47 -26.27 7.99
CA PRO A 28 -4.10 -26.71 7.70
C PRO A 28 -3.35 -25.74 6.74
N TYR A 29 -4.07 -24.86 6.05
CA TYR A 29 -3.51 -23.87 5.16
C TYR A 29 -3.31 -22.48 5.82
N ARG A 30 -3.66 -22.35 7.09
CA ARG A 30 -3.42 -21.12 7.84
C ARG A 30 -1.95 -21.04 8.23
N VAL A 31 -1.35 -19.90 7.92
CA VAL A 31 0.03 -19.55 8.28
C VAL A 31 0.05 -18.27 9.11
N GLU A 32 1.10 -18.09 9.88
CA GLU A 32 1.32 -16.79 10.54
C GLU A 32 1.73 -15.75 9.48
N PRO A 33 1.07 -14.58 9.42
CA PRO A 33 1.47 -13.52 8.52
C PRO A 33 2.90 -13.05 8.80
N LYS A 34 3.70 -12.88 7.76
CA LYS A 34 5.05 -12.32 7.85
C LYS A 34 5.03 -10.88 8.40
N CYS A 35 4.07 -10.08 7.94
CA CYS A 35 3.92 -8.69 8.35
C CYS A 35 3.25 -8.60 9.73
N PRO A 36 3.88 -7.95 10.74
CA PRO A 36 3.33 -7.84 12.08
C PRO A 36 2.05 -7.00 12.16
N VAL A 37 1.82 -6.13 11.19
CA VAL A 37 0.63 -5.28 11.09
C VAL A 37 -0.40 -5.80 10.06
N ALA A 38 -0.26 -7.03 9.58
CA ALA A 38 -1.17 -7.60 8.57
C ALA A 38 -2.64 -7.59 9.00
N ARG A 39 -2.93 -7.71 10.30
CA ARG A 39 -4.31 -7.71 10.81
C ARG A 39 -4.96 -6.33 10.82
N PRO A 40 -4.33 -5.26 11.37
CA PRO A 40 -4.91 -3.92 11.36
C PRO A 40 -4.78 -3.21 10.02
N CYS A 41 -3.76 -3.51 9.22
CA CYS A 41 -3.49 -2.88 7.93
C CYS A 41 -4.52 -3.31 6.88
N GLY A 42 -5.09 -2.36 6.14
CA GLY A 42 -6.03 -2.62 5.04
C GLY A 42 -5.38 -3.05 3.73
N GLY A 43 -4.04 -3.10 3.65
CA GLY A 43 -3.31 -3.36 2.41
C GLY A 43 -3.30 -4.82 1.95
N CYS A 44 -3.28 -5.78 2.89
CA CYS A 44 -3.20 -7.21 2.61
C CYS A 44 -4.36 -7.97 3.24
N THR A 45 -4.94 -8.91 2.48
CA THR A 45 -6.11 -9.68 2.94
C THR A 45 -5.85 -11.17 3.06
N LEU A 46 -4.77 -11.71 2.51
CA LEU A 46 -4.52 -13.14 2.41
C LEU A 46 -3.21 -13.63 3.03
N GLN A 47 -2.45 -12.80 3.73
CA GLN A 47 -1.16 -13.22 4.31
C GLN A 47 -1.27 -14.36 5.33
N HIS A 48 -2.45 -14.58 5.90
CA HIS A 48 -2.74 -15.68 6.83
C HIS A 48 -3.05 -17.00 6.12
N VAL A 49 -2.91 -17.07 4.79
CA VAL A 49 -3.13 -18.28 3.97
C VAL A 49 -1.84 -18.63 3.27
N SER A 50 -1.45 -19.93 3.26
CA SER A 50 -0.27 -20.39 2.53
C SER A 50 -0.32 -19.96 1.06
N TYR A 51 0.84 -19.65 0.47
CA TYR A 51 0.87 -19.08 -0.90
C TYR A 51 0.27 -20.03 -1.95
N GLU A 52 0.55 -21.32 -1.86
CA GLU A 52 -0.05 -22.36 -2.71
C GLU A 52 -1.58 -22.30 -2.63
N LYS A 53 -2.13 -22.16 -1.42
CA LYS A 53 -3.59 -22.07 -1.24
C LYS A 53 -4.17 -20.75 -1.72
N GLN A 54 -3.39 -19.67 -1.71
CA GLN A 54 -3.77 -18.42 -2.35
C GLN A 54 -3.90 -18.60 -3.87
N LEU A 55 -3.00 -19.35 -4.52
CA LEU A 55 -3.07 -19.68 -5.94
C LEU A 55 -4.32 -20.48 -6.25
N ASP A 56 -4.58 -21.57 -5.50
CA ASP A 56 -5.82 -22.35 -5.62
C ASP A 56 -7.08 -21.48 -5.50
N TYR A 57 -7.11 -20.61 -4.50
CA TYR A 57 -8.22 -19.69 -4.28
C TYR A 57 -8.45 -18.77 -5.49
N LYS A 58 -7.39 -18.21 -6.03
CA LYS A 58 -7.46 -17.31 -7.20
C LYS A 58 -7.92 -18.05 -8.45
N TRP A 59 -7.38 -19.23 -8.70
CA TRP A 59 -7.78 -20.09 -9.82
C TRP A 59 -9.27 -20.47 -9.73
N ASN A 60 -9.70 -20.97 -8.57
CA ASN A 60 -11.10 -21.33 -8.34
C ASN A 60 -12.04 -20.11 -8.42
N LYS A 61 -11.58 -18.92 -8.06
CA LYS A 61 -12.37 -17.69 -8.22
C LYS A 61 -12.66 -17.41 -9.69
N VAL A 62 -11.66 -17.50 -10.55
CA VAL A 62 -11.82 -17.31 -12.00
C VAL A 62 -12.75 -18.40 -12.57
N LYS A 63 -12.52 -19.68 -12.26
CA LYS A 63 -13.39 -20.81 -12.63
C LYS A 63 -14.85 -20.55 -12.28
N ASN A 64 -15.11 -20.17 -11.03
CA ASN A 64 -16.47 -19.89 -10.56
C ASN A 64 -17.11 -18.68 -11.28
N CYS A 65 -16.35 -17.65 -11.64
CA CYS A 65 -16.86 -16.53 -12.42
C CYS A 65 -17.24 -16.97 -13.84
N LEU A 66 -16.38 -17.73 -14.51
CA LEU A 66 -16.62 -18.26 -15.85
C LEU A 66 -17.87 -19.15 -15.87
N SER A 67 -18.01 -20.05 -14.90
CA SER A 67 -19.17 -20.94 -14.82
C SER A 67 -20.45 -20.18 -14.44
N ARG A 68 -20.48 -19.46 -13.31
CA ARG A 68 -21.71 -18.91 -12.74
C ARG A 68 -22.17 -17.60 -13.38
N ILE A 69 -21.24 -16.78 -13.86
CA ILE A 69 -21.54 -15.48 -14.48
C ILE A 69 -21.46 -15.61 -16.00
N GLY A 70 -20.41 -16.27 -16.50
CA GLY A 70 -20.17 -16.47 -17.92
C GLY A 70 -21.03 -17.57 -18.54
N GLY A 71 -21.65 -18.45 -17.74
CA GLY A 71 -22.45 -19.57 -18.23
C GLY A 71 -21.65 -20.66 -18.98
N ILE A 72 -20.31 -20.68 -18.77
CA ILE A 72 -19.43 -21.65 -19.44
C ILE A 72 -19.53 -22.97 -18.68
N GLU A 73 -19.93 -24.04 -19.38
CA GLU A 73 -19.83 -25.38 -18.87
C GLU A 73 -18.38 -25.87 -18.95
N HIS A 74 -17.93 -26.56 -17.90
CA HIS A 74 -16.57 -27.08 -17.80
C HIS A 74 -15.44 -26.05 -18.06
N PRO A 75 -15.43 -24.88 -17.38
CA PRO A 75 -14.41 -23.85 -17.61
C PRO A 75 -12.99 -24.33 -17.30
N GLU A 76 -12.82 -25.35 -16.48
CA GLU A 76 -11.55 -25.99 -16.17
C GLU A 76 -10.83 -26.54 -17.40
N ASP A 77 -11.56 -26.97 -18.42
CA ASP A 77 -10.99 -27.50 -19.68
C ASP A 77 -10.37 -26.39 -20.55
N LEU A 78 -10.73 -25.13 -20.26
CA LEU A 78 -10.26 -23.93 -20.97
C LEU A 78 -9.23 -23.14 -20.15
N MET A 79 -8.96 -23.55 -18.92
CA MET A 79 -8.11 -22.81 -18.01
C MET A 79 -6.74 -23.47 -17.88
N GLU A 80 -5.71 -22.71 -18.18
CA GLU A 80 -4.33 -23.11 -17.90
C GLU A 80 -4.03 -23.12 -16.37
N PRO A 81 -2.99 -23.85 -15.95
CA PRO A 81 -2.48 -23.73 -14.58
C PRO A 81 -2.15 -22.28 -14.22
N ILE A 82 -2.42 -21.89 -12.98
CA ILE A 82 -2.10 -20.54 -12.52
C ILE A 82 -0.58 -20.35 -12.44
N ILE A 83 -0.10 -19.26 -13.01
CA ILE A 83 1.30 -18.86 -12.91
C ILE A 83 1.50 -18.17 -11.55
N GLY A 84 2.29 -18.79 -10.67
CA GLY A 84 2.68 -18.24 -9.38
C GLY A 84 3.98 -17.45 -9.47
N MET A 85 4.25 -16.65 -8.43
CA MET A 85 5.54 -15.99 -8.24
C MET A 85 6.49 -16.95 -7.50
N GLU A 86 7.76 -16.97 -7.88
CA GLU A 86 8.81 -17.69 -7.13
C GLU A 86 9.01 -17.06 -5.74
N ASN A 87 9.07 -15.73 -5.70
CA ASN A 87 9.10 -14.97 -4.45
C ASN A 87 7.87 -14.04 -4.39
N PRO A 88 6.84 -14.34 -3.55
CA PRO A 88 5.63 -13.52 -3.44
C PRO A 88 5.79 -12.30 -2.52
N TRP A 89 7.02 -11.86 -2.28
CA TRP A 89 7.36 -10.68 -1.48
C TRP A 89 8.08 -9.64 -2.32
N ASN A 90 8.10 -8.40 -1.86
CA ASN A 90 8.79 -7.27 -2.49
C ASN A 90 8.40 -7.02 -3.97
N TYR A 91 7.23 -7.50 -4.40
CA TYR A 91 6.81 -7.49 -5.82
C TYR A 91 6.16 -6.16 -6.27
N ARG A 92 5.82 -5.27 -5.33
CA ARG A 92 5.18 -4.00 -5.68
C ARG A 92 6.18 -2.96 -6.10
N ASN A 93 6.12 -2.56 -7.36
CA ASN A 93 6.97 -1.50 -7.91
C ASN A 93 6.46 -0.08 -7.65
N LYS A 94 5.19 0.07 -7.22
CA LYS A 94 4.60 1.37 -6.88
C LYS A 94 4.00 1.34 -5.48
N ALA A 95 4.35 2.31 -4.66
CA ALA A 95 3.75 2.52 -3.34
C ALA A 95 3.21 3.95 -3.19
N GLN A 96 2.16 4.09 -2.39
CA GLN A 96 1.58 5.38 -1.99
C GLN A 96 1.35 5.33 -0.49
N PHE A 97 2.15 6.09 0.25
CA PHE A 97 2.09 6.12 1.70
C PHE A 97 1.42 7.40 2.16
N PRO A 98 0.23 7.36 2.77
CA PRO A 98 -0.30 8.51 3.50
C PRO A 98 0.65 8.90 4.62
N VAL A 99 0.73 10.20 4.87
CA VAL A 99 1.56 10.79 5.90
C VAL A 99 0.67 11.48 6.93
N GLY A 100 0.91 11.20 8.20
CA GLY A 100 0.16 11.78 9.31
C GLY A 100 1.02 11.96 10.54
N ARG A 101 0.37 12.30 11.66
CA ARG A 101 0.99 12.31 12.98
C ARG A 101 0.20 11.41 13.92
N ASP A 102 0.91 10.75 14.81
CA ASP A 102 0.27 10.05 15.91
C ASP A 102 -0.14 11.03 17.04
N LYS A 103 -0.74 10.48 18.10
CA LYS A 103 -1.18 11.25 19.27
C LYS A 103 -0.04 11.97 20.01
N ASP A 104 1.19 11.53 19.83
CA ASP A 104 2.38 12.10 20.46
C ASP A 104 3.09 13.12 19.52
N GLY A 105 2.49 13.41 18.36
CA GLY A 105 2.99 14.35 17.37
C GLY A 105 4.12 13.81 16.49
N LYS A 106 4.44 12.53 16.57
CA LYS A 106 5.45 11.88 15.74
C LYS A 106 4.90 11.65 14.34
N VAL A 107 5.71 11.92 13.32
CA VAL A 107 5.35 11.62 11.93
C VAL A 107 5.21 10.11 11.73
N VAL A 108 4.07 9.69 11.21
CA VAL A 108 3.76 8.30 10.85
C VAL A 108 3.46 8.18 9.37
N THR A 109 3.83 7.05 8.80
CA THR A 109 3.57 6.70 7.40
C THR A 109 3.20 5.23 7.31
N GLY A 110 2.36 4.86 6.37
CA GLY A 110 1.98 3.46 6.23
C GLY A 110 0.80 3.27 5.32
N PHE A 111 -0.21 2.54 5.78
CA PHE A 111 -1.43 2.30 5.03
C PHE A 111 -2.64 2.50 5.93
N TYR A 112 -3.77 2.78 5.34
CA TYR A 112 -5.00 2.94 6.11
C TYR A 112 -5.48 1.60 6.68
N ALA A 113 -5.96 1.64 7.91
CA ALA A 113 -6.72 0.53 8.47
C ALA A 113 -7.97 0.27 7.63
N GLY A 114 -8.36 -0.98 7.53
CA GLY A 114 -9.48 -1.37 6.67
C GLY A 114 -10.75 -0.56 6.97
N ARG A 115 -11.31 0.08 5.95
CA ARG A 115 -12.53 0.92 6.00
C ARG A 115 -12.42 2.19 6.85
N THR A 116 -11.23 2.67 7.09
CA THR A 116 -10.98 3.93 7.81
C THR A 116 -9.87 4.72 7.13
N HIS A 117 -9.66 5.96 7.57
CA HIS A 117 -8.50 6.79 7.17
C HIS A 117 -7.45 6.87 8.29
N THR A 118 -7.52 5.96 9.27
CA THR A 118 -6.50 5.85 10.31
C THR A 118 -5.25 5.20 9.73
N ILE A 119 -4.13 5.89 9.78
CA ILE A 119 -2.84 5.37 9.30
C ILE A 119 -2.32 4.34 10.30
N ILE A 120 -2.07 3.14 9.83
CA ILE A 120 -1.29 2.13 10.55
C ILE A 120 0.18 2.38 10.24
N ASP A 121 0.94 2.83 11.24
CA ASP A 121 2.37 3.09 11.05
C ASP A 121 3.09 1.82 10.58
N THR A 122 3.71 1.91 9.42
CA THR A 122 4.31 0.76 8.74
C THR A 122 5.67 1.19 8.18
N PRO A 123 6.71 1.25 9.02
CA PRO A 123 8.05 1.65 8.60
C PRO A 123 8.68 0.64 7.63
N HIS A 124 8.20 -0.60 7.66
CA HIS A 124 8.59 -1.68 6.76
C HIS A 124 7.36 -2.39 6.19
N CYS A 125 7.37 -2.71 4.91
CA CYS A 125 6.29 -3.42 4.24
C CYS A 125 6.83 -4.51 3.32
N ASP A 126 6.62 -5.77 3.71
CA ASP A 126 7.13 -6.97 3.03
C ASP A 126 6.70 -7.15 1.56
N ILE A 127 5.71 -6.42 1.07
CA ILE A 127 5.27 -6.52 -0.33
C ILE A 127 5.77 -5.38 -1.21
N GLN A 128 6.31 -4.31 -0.63
CA GLN A 128 6.87 -3.18 -1.36
C GLN A 128 8.29 -3.49 -1.86
N ALA A 129 8.74 -2.78 -2.91
CA ALA A 129 10.10 -2.87 -3.39
C ALA A 129 11.11 -2.61 -2.27
N GLU A 130 12.21 -3.33 -2.28
CA GLU A 130 13.35 -3.08 -1.41
C GLU A 130 13.84 -1.63 -1.61
N GLY A 131 14.32 -1.01 -0.54
CA GLY A 131 14.75 0.40 -0.56
C GLY A 131 13.64 1.42 -0.24
N ASN A 132 12.36 1.07 -0.36
CA ASN A 132 11.28 1.98 0.06
C ASN A 132 11.40 2.39 1.52
N ASP A 133 11.85 1.51 2.39
CA ASP A 133 12.03 1.80 3.83
C ASP A 133 13.04 2.94 4.05
N THR A 134 14.13 2.94 3.29
CA THR A 134 15.15 4.01 3.34
C THR A 134 14.58 5.35 2.89
N ILE A 135 13.79 5.35 1.80
CA ILE A 135 13.11 6.55 1.30
C ILE A 135 12.14 7.08 2.35
N ILE A 136 11.28 6.21 2.86
CA ILE A 136 10.27 6.57 3.85
C ILE A 136 10.90 7.10 5.13
N LYS A 137 11.97 6.45 5.62
CA LYS A 137 12.72 6.92 6.77
C LYS A 137 13.32 8.32 6.53
N CYS A 138 13.96 8.53 5.38
CA CYS A 138 14.55 9.82 5.00
C CYS A 138 13.50 10.94 5.00
N VAL A 139 12.33 10.70 4.38
CA VAL A 139 11.26 11.71 4.33
C VAL A 139 10.65 11.95 5.72
N ARG A 140 10.41 10.90 6.52
CA ARG A 140 9.88 11.05 7.90
C ARG A 140 10.81 11.87 8.78
N ASP A 141 12.12 11.58 8.75
CA ASP A 141 13.13 12.29 9.53
C ASP A 141 13.16 13.77 9.12
N PHE A 142 13.12 14.06 7.81
CA PHE A 142 13.04 15.41 7.29
C PHE A 142 11.78 16.15 7.77
N LEU A 143 10.60 15.53 7.66
CA LEU A 143 9.35 16.14 8.09
C LEU A 143 9.34 16.45 9.59
N GLN A 144 9.94 15.57 10.39
CA GLN A 144 10.04 15.76 11.83
C GLN A 144 11.04 16.86 12.19
N GLU A 145 12.23 16.86 11.57
CA GLU A 145 13.33 17.81 11.83
C GLU A 145 12.93 19.24 11.48
N TYR A 146 12.30 19.44 10.31
CA TYR A 146 11.89 20.76 9.83
C TYR A 146 10.47 21.15 10.25
N ASN A 147 9.84 20.34 11.11
CA ASN A 147 8.49 20.55 11.59
C ASN A 147 7.48 20.82 10.47
N ILE A 148 7.59 20.07 9.36
CA ILE A 148 6.66 20.16 8.23
C ILE A 148 5.33 19.58 8.67
N SER A 149 4.22 20.33 8.46
CA SER A 149 2.90 19.87 8.82
C SER A 149 2.43 18.72 7.91
N THR A 150 1.75 17.74 8.50
CA THR A 150 1.07 16.67 7.76
C THR A 150 -0.38 17.06 7.48
N TYR A 151 -0.91 16.61 6.35
CA TYR A 151 -2.28 16.92 5.95
C TYR A 151 -3.28 16.18 6.83
N ASP A 152 -4.29 16.90 7.24
CA ASP A 152 -5.46 16.40 7.95
C ASP A 152 -6.68 16.49 7.03
N GLU A 153 -7.32 15.34 6.78
CA GLU A 153 -8.44 15.24 5.84
C GLU A 153 -9.75 15.86 6.36
N GLU A 154 -9.93 15.93 7.68
CA GLU A 154 -11.13 16.48 8.29
C GLU A 154 -11.11 18.01 8.20
N THR A 155 -10.01 18.60 8.61
CA THR A 155 -9.84 20.08 8.63
C THR A 155 -9.37 20.66 7.31
N HIS A 156 -8.87 19.81 6.38
CA HIS A 156 -8.26 20.21 5.11
C HIS A 156 -7.06 21.15 5.29
N THR A 157 -6.28 20.93 6.34
CA THR A 157 -5.10 21.72 6.69
C THR A 157 -3.85 20.87 6.70
N GLY A 158 -2.69 21.52 6.77
CA GLY A 158 -1.39 20.83 6.71
C GLY A 158 -0.88 20.61 5.29
N LEU A 159 0.42 20.35 5.16
CA LEU A 159 1.12 20.36 3.87
C LEU A 159 1.32 18.98 3.26
N MET A 160 2.01 18.07 3.95
CA MET A 160 2.40 16.77 3.40
C MET A 160 1.25 15.78 3.44
N ARG A 161 0.81 15.30 2.25
CA ARG A 161 -0.31 14.36 2.11
C ARG A 161 0.16 12.92 1.96
N HIS A 162 0.99 12.66 0.94
CA HIS A 162 1.44 11.31 0.59
C HIS A 162 2.88 11.32 0.10
N ILE A 163 3.52 10.16 0.21
CA ILE A 163 4.79 9.85 -0.46
C ILE A 163 4.47 8.78 -1.48
N LEU A 164 4.74 9.04 -2.75
CA LEU A 164 4.62 8.06 -3.82
C LEU A 164 6.02 7.64 -4.25
N THR A 165 6.27 6.35 -4.32
CA THR A 165 7.50 5.77 -4.86
C THR A 165 7.20 4.90 -6.07
N ARG A 166 8.12 4.84 -7.01
CA ARG A 166 8.16 3.87 -8.11
C ARG A 166 9.59 3.34 -8.23
N VAL A 167 9.70 2.06 -8.53
CA VAL A 167 10.99 1.38 -8.72
C VAL A 167 10.92 0.57 -10.01
N GLY A 168 11.86 0.78 -10.92
CA GLY A 168 12.10 -0.11 -12.05
C GLY A 168 12.88 -1.33 -11.58
N PHE A 169 12.28 -2.51 -11.66
CA PHE A 169 12.94 -3.72 -11.12
C PHE A 169 14.11 -4.20 -11.97
N THR A 170 14.08 -3.94 -13.26
CA THR A 170 15.17 -4.32 -14.17
C THR A 170 16.30 -3.29 -14.13
N THR A 171 15.97 -2.01 -14.09
CA THR A 171 16.95 -0.91 -14.17
C THR A 171 17.47 -0.47 -12.80
N GLY A 172 16.71 -0.71 -11.74
CA GLY A 172 16.99 -0.17 -10.41
C GLY A 172 16.66 1.32 -10.25
N GLU A 173 16.07 1.97 -11.29
CA GLU A 173 15.72 3.39 -11.24
C GLU A 173 14.59 3.66 -10.24
N ILE A 174 14.73 4.71 -9.45
CA ILE A 174 13.79 5.09 -8.39
C ILE A 174 13.22 6.49 -8.65
N MET A 175 11.90 6.60 -8.53
CA MET A 175 11.17 7.86 -8.52
C MET A 175 10.49 8.08 -7.17
N VAL A 176 10.64 9.29 -6.63
CA VAL A 176 9.92 9.76 -5.44
C VAL A 176 9.11 11.00 -5.81
N CYS A 177 7.81 10.96 -5.53
CA CYS A 177 6.91 12.08 -5.69
C CYS A 177 6.23 12.40 -4.36
N LEU A 178 6.39 13.63 -3.88
CA LEU A 178 5.79 14.12 -2.64
C LEU A 178 4.50 14.85 -2.96
N ILE A 179 3.38 14.35 -2.49
CA ILE A 179 2.07 14.96 -2.71
C ILE A 179 1.79 15.95 -1.59
N ILE A 180 1.60 17.22 -1.95
CA ILE A 180 1.46 18.31 -1.00
C ILE A 180 0.17 19.13 -1.20
N ASN A 181 -0.42 19.58 -0.10
CA ASN A 181 -1.51 20.55 -0.06
C ASN A 181 -0.93 21.97 -0.02
N GLY A 182 -0.24 22.35 -1.08
CA GLY A 182 0.45 23.63 -1.19
C GLY A 182 1.20 23.71 -2.51
N THR A 183 1.86 24.83 -2.76
CA THR A 183 2.59 25.08 -4.03
C THR A 183 4.10 24.90 -3.93
N LYS A 184 4.63 24.80 -2.70
CA LYS A 184 6.06 24.66 -2.40
C LYS A 184 6.26 23.79 -1.16
N LEU A 185 7.35 23.03 -1.15
CA LEU A 185 7.82 22.30 0.02
C LEU A 185 8.97 23.13 0.64
N PRO A 186 8.84 23.60 1.89
CA PRO A 186 9.95 24.26 2.59
C PRO A 186 11.16 23.34 2.71
N HIS A 187 12.37 23.88 2.57
CA HIS A 187 13.64 23.13 2.66
C HIS A 187 13.74 21.95 1.68
N ALA A 188 13.09 22.04 0.51
CA ALA A 188 13.08 20.98 -0.49
C ALA A 188 14.49 20.61 -0.98
N ASP A 189 15.40 21.57 -1.05
CA ASP A 189 16.81 21.40 -1.38
C ASP A 189 17.52 20.42 -0.43
N VAL A 190 17.29 20.53 0.87
CA VAL A 190 17.84 19.61 1.87
C VAL A 190 17.31 18.18 1.68
N LEU A 191 16.01 18.04 1.45
CA LEU A 191 15.42 16.73 1.21
C LEU A 191 15.94 16.10 -0.10
N VAL A 192 16.06 16.90 -1.16
CA VAL A 192 16.65 16.47 -2.43
C VAL A 192 18.07 15.94 -2.23
N GLU A 193 18.92 16.68 -1.51
CA GLU A 193 20.31 16.25 -1.24
C GLU A 193 20.38 14.94 -0.46
N ARG A 194 19.43 14.69 0.46
CA ARG A 194 19.35 13.41 1.20
C ARG A 194 18.87 12.26 0.33
N LEU A 195 17.79 12.47 -0.45
CA LEU A 195 17.21 11.43 -1.29
C LEU A 195 18.14 11.02 -2.43
N ARG A 196 18.87 11.96 -3.03
CA ARG A 196 19.81 11.66 -4.13
C ARG A 196 21.01 10.80 -3.74
N GLN A 197 21.26 10.61 -2.43
CA GLN A 197 22.28 9.68 -1.93
C GLN A 197 21.79 8.22 -1.96
N ILE A 198 20.52 7.98 -2.22
CA ILE A 198 19.96 6.62 -2.32
C ILE A 198 20.29 6.08 -3.71
N ASP A 199 20.94 4.93 -3.76
CA ASP A 199 21.29 4.28 -5.02
C ASP A 199 20.06 4.05 -5.90
N GLY A 200 20.20 4.35 -7.19
CA GLY A 200 19.09 4.26 -8.15
C GLY A 200 18.16 5.48 -8.18
N MET A 201 18.33 6.47 -7.30
CA MET A 201 17.48 7.66 -7.32
C MET A 201 17.64 8.41 -8.65
N THR A 202 16.53 8.50 -9.41
CA THR A 202 16.51 9.06 -10.76
C THR A 202 15.59 10.28 -10.87
N SER A 203 14.51 10.31 -10.08
CA SER A 203 13.50 11.37 -10.15
C SER A 203 12.99 11.75 -8.77
N ILE A 204 13.01 13.05 -8.46
CA ILE A 204 12.41 13.61 -7.25
C ILE A 204 11.49 14.76 -7.66
N SER A 205 10.23 14.69 -7.28
CA SER A 205 9.20 15.66 -7.66
C SER A 205 8.25 15.98 -6.51
N ILE A 206 7.51 17.08 -6.66
CA ILE A 206 6.31 17.37 -5.88
C ILE A 206 5.10 17.34 -6.81
N ASN A 207 4.00 16.81 -6.29
CA ASN A 207 2.69 16.91 -6.92
C ASN A 207 1.78 17.79 -6.05
N ILE A 208 1.17 18.80 -6.66
CA ILE A 208 0.33 19.77 -5.98
C ILE A 208 -1.11 19.26 -6.02
N ASN A 209 -1.63 18.91 -4.86
CA ASN A 209 -3.02 18.52 -4.69
C ASN A 209 -3.66 19.28 -3.52
N GLN A 210 -4.35 20.37 -3.83
CA GLN A 210 -5.05 21.23 -2.87
C GLN A 210 -6.55 20.95 -2.81
N GLU A 211 -7.02 19.88 -3.47
CA GLU A 211 -8.42 19.51 -3.47
C GLU A 211 -8.79 18.64 -2.28
N LYS A 212 -9.98 18.85 -1.72
CA LYS A 212 -10.58 18.00 -0.68
C LYS A 212 -11.31 16.82 -1.32
N THR A 213 -10.55 15.90 -1.93
CA THR A 213 -11.06 14.69 -2.60
C THR A 213 -10.24 13.47 -2.24
N ASN A 214 -10.76 12.28 -2.53
CA ASN A 214 -10.03 11.01 -2.40
C ASN A 214 -8.98 10.80 -3.51
N ARG A 215 -8.86 11.72 -4.45
CA ARG A 215 -7.84 11.69 -5.49
C ARG A 215 -6.47 12.02 -4.85
N ILE A 216 -5.50 11.13 -5.03
CA ILE A 216 -4.17 11.30 -4.42
C ILE A 216 -3.36 12.33 -5.20
N LEU A 217 -3.27 12.19 -6.52
CA LEU A 217 -2.51 13.10 -7.39
C LEU A 217 -3.38 14.27 -7.85
N GLY A 218 -2.85 15.48 -7.72
CA GLY A 218 -3.36 16.67 -8.41
C GLY A 218 -2.86 16.76 -9.85
N ASP A 219 -3.24 17.80 -10.55
CA ASP A 219 -2.95 17.96 -11.99
C ASP A 219 -1.56 18.57 -12.27
N THR A 220 -0.92 19.14 -11.27
CA THR A 220 0.39 19.80 -11.42
C THR A 220 1.50 19.03 -10.73
N CYS A 221 2.51 18.65 -11.52
CA CYS A 221 3.75 18.06 -11.03
C CYS A 221 4.92 19.02 -11.28
N LYS A 222 5.85 19.14 -10.33
CA LYS A 222 7.07 19.93 -10.47
C LYS A 222 8.27 19.06 -10.12
N ILE A 223 9.22 18.98 -11.05
CA ILE A 223 10.48 18.29 -10.81
C ILE A 223 11.34 19.13 -9.88
N LEU A 224 11.84 18.52 -8.83
CA LEU A 224 12.83 19.10 -7.90
C LEU A 224 14.24 18.71 -8.30
N TRP A 225 14.42 17.47 -8.80
CA TRP A 225 15.71 16.96 -9.23
C TRP A 225 15.55 15.75 -10.16
N GLY A 226 16.50 15.59 -11.07
CA GLY A 226 16.59 14.44 -11.97
C GLY A 226 15.60 14.51 -13.15
N GLN A 227 15.16 13.35 -13.59
CA GLN A 227 14.28 13.19 -14.75
C GLN A 227 12.80 13.27 -14.33
N ASP A 228 11.91 13.47 -15.28
CA ASP A 228 10.46 13.45 -15.04
C ASP A 228 9.84 12.03 -15.21
N TYR A 229 10.65 11.04 -15.52
CA TYR A 229 10.29 9.63 -15.68
C TYR A 229 11.37 8.70 -15.10
N ILE A 230 11.04 7.42 -14.97
CA ILE A 230 11.98 6.31 -14.83
C ILE A 230 11.74 5.31 -15.97
N THR A 231 12.76 4.54 -16.30
CA THR A 231 12.71 3.50 -17.33
C THR A 231 12.69 2.13 -16.68
N ASP A 232 11.93 1.19 -17.23
CA ASP A 232 11.99 -0.23 -16.90
C ASP A 232 11.71 -1.08 -18.14
N TYR A 233 12.13 -2.37 -18.18
CA TYR A 233 12.05 -3.24 -19.35
C TYR A 233 11.31 -4.55 -19.04
#